data_69712f3e489094a41d74ea9106342e7a
#
_entry.id   69712f3e489094a41d74ea9106342e7a
#
_cell.length_a   1.000
_cell.length_b   1.000
_cell.length_c   1.000
_cell.angle_alpha   90.00
_cell.angle_beta   90.00
_cell.angle_gamma   90.00
#
_symmetry.space_group_name_H-M   'P 1'
#
loop_
_entity.id
_entity.type
_entity.pdbx_description
1 polymer ?
#
loop_
_entity_poly.entity_id
_entity_poly.type
_entity_poly.pdbx_seq_one_letter_code
_entity_poly.pdbx_strand_id
1 'polypeptide(L)'
;MPIAKMKPVIWTIAINVLLMTSSTLAAEKSAVRFELHTNHIVINVGEQAFATYVFASDKITRPFFAHVHAPNAVQVTRNHPPQPDDSQDHATMHPGIWMAFGDISGHDFWRLKAPVVHHHFVVKPTTQPSGGTFTVENHYLATNSRQTVCVETCRYDILVRPTGYLLICSSKFTSNHDFYFGDQEEMGMAMRVATPLAVVNGGRILNSKAQRNGKEVWGKQADWADYSGTKEGTYVGMTLMADPNNFRHSWFHARDYGFIAANPFGVNAFTGGEKSKIHVKAGKSLRIRFGVLVHSNAKDKINHAANYRDFLNQLK
;
A
#
# COMPACT_ATOMS: atom_id res chain seq x y z
N MET A 1 -34.78 -53.94 77.59
CA MET A 1 -35.06 -53.04 76.44
C MET A 1 -34.03 -51.96 76.43
N PRO A 2 -33.08 -51.92 75.46
CA PRO A 2 -32.10 -50.85 75.41
C PRO A 2 -32.61 -49.72 74.51
N ILE A 3 -32.37 -48.51 74.99
CA ILE A 3 -32.72 -47.22 74.35
C ILE A 3 -31.72 -46.94 73.30
N ALA A 4 -32.19 -46.73 72.03
CA ALA A 4 -31.38 -46.40 70.87
C ALA A 4 -30.95 -44.90 70.98
N LYS A 5 -29.63 -44.67 70.90
CA LYS A 5 -29.05 -43.30 70.80
C LYS A 5 -29.09 -42.83 69.36
N MET A 6 -29.89 -41.79 69.10
CA MET A 6 -29.86 -41.04 67.82
C MET A 6 -28.60 -40.19 67.76
N LYS A 7 -27.84 -40.31 66.60
CA LYS A 7 -26.72 -39.43 66.31
C LYS A 7 -27.22 -38.20 65.50
N PRO A 8 -26.76 -37.01 65.83
CA PRO A 8 -27.12 -35.82 65.02
C PRO A 8 -26.46 -35.82 63.66
N VAL A 9 -27.27 -35.55 62.64
CA VAL A 9 -26.79 -35.33 61.27
C VAL A 9 -26.43 -33.85 61.14
N ILE A 10 -25.14 -33.58 60.96
CA ILE A 10 -24.63 -32.24 60.68
C ILE A 10 -24.70 -32.00 59.13
N TRP A 11 -25.57 -31.06 58.73
CA TRP A 11 -25.64 -30.59 57.37
C TRP A 11 -24.58 -29.51 57.15
N THR A 12 -23.53 -29.82 56.35
CA THR A 12 -22.53 -28.85 55.94
C THR A 12 -23.07 -28.14 54.68
N ILE A 13 -23.45 -26.87 54.82
CA ILE A 13 -23.85 -26.02 53.70
C ILE A 13 -22.56 -25.52 53.05
N ALA A 14 -22.21 -26.05 51.89
CA ALA A 14 -21.13 -25.52 51.05
C ALA A 14 -21.62 -24.26 50.32
N ILE A 15 -21.17 -23.09 50.74
CA ILE A 15 -21.39 -21.83 50.02
C ILE A 15 -20.38 -21.76 48.87
N ASN A 16 -20.84 -22.02 47.65
CA ASN A 16 -20.06 -21.73 46.46
C ASN A 16 -20.08 -20.22 46.20
N VAL A 17 -18.99 -19.53 46.57
CA VAL A 17 -18.75 -18.16 46.17
C VAL A 17 -18.28 -18.18 44.70
N LEU A 18 -19.20 -17.86 43.81
CA LEU A 18 -18.90 -17.65 42.38
C LEU A 18 -18.13 -16.32 42.23
N LEU A 19 -16.82 -16.38 42.19
CA LEU A 19 -15.98 -15.24 41.84
C LEU A 19 -16.24 -14.90 40.36
N MET A 20 -17.13 -13.94 40.12
CA MET A 20 -17.22 -13.29 38.81
C MET A 20 -15.96 -12.43 38.60
N THR A 21 -14.98 -12.97 37.92
CA THR A 21 -13.90 -12.18 37.36
C THR A 21 -14.46 -11.33 36.22
N SER A 22 -14.78 -10.08 36.53
CA SER A 22 -15.00 -9.06 35.49
C SER A 22 -13.69 -8.83 34.75
N SER A 23 -13.52 -9.54 33.62
CA SER A 23 -12.52 -9.19 32.63
C SER A 23 -12.94 -7.84 32.03
N THR A 24 -12.36 -6.76 32.55
CA THR A 24 -12.33 -5.49 31.83
C THR A 24 -11.63 -5.78 30.50
N LEU A 25 -12.39 -5.83 29.38
CA LEU A 25 -11.83 -5.69 28.05
C LEU A 25 -11.10 -4.35 28.05
N ALA A 26 -9.79 -4.38 28.23
CA ALA A 26 -8.95 -3.25 27.87
C ALA A 26 -9.22 -3.00 26.39
N ALA A 27 -9.74 -1.83 26.05
CA ALA A 27 -9.90 -1.41 24.66
C ALA A 27 -8.55 -1.66 23.98
N GLU A 28 -8.52 -2.56 22.98
CA GLU A 28 -7.30 -2.87 22.23
C GLU A 28 -6.78 -1.57 21.66
N LYS A 29 -5.64 -1.11 22.20
CA LYS A 29 -5.00 0.11 21.76
C LYS A 29 -4.62 -0.11 20.31
N SER A 30 -5.18 0.68 19.38
CA SER A 30 -4.90 0.54 17.95
C SER A 30 -3.40 0.40 17.71
N ALA A 31 -3.05 -0.59 16.89
CA ALA A 31 -1.66 -0.84 16.55
C ALA A 31 -1.04 0.29 15.70
N VAL A 32 -1.83 1.06 14.93
CA VAL A 32 -1.35 2.12 14.02
C VAL A 32 -1.42 3.48 14.71
N ARG A 33 -0.31 4.23 14.69
CA ARG A 33 -0.21 5.61 15.17
C ARG A 33 0.29 6.50 14.07
N PHE A 34 -0.17 7.75 14.08
CA PHE A 34 0.19 8.80 13.12
C PHE A 34 0.76 10.00 13.84
N GLU A 35 1.90 10.49 13.37
CA GLU A 35 2.51 11.75 13.79
C GLU A 35 2.50 12.70 12.60
N LEU A 36 1.59 13.68 12.63
CA LEU A 36 1.40 14.63 11.55
C LEU A 36 2.38 15.81 11.70
N HIS A 37 3.20 16.03 10.67
CA HIS A 37 4.11 17.14 10.52
C HIS A 37 3.64 18.09 9.40
N THR A 38 4.37 19.18 9.16
CA THR A 38 4.02 20.20 8.17
C THR A 38 4.01 19.71 6.72
N ASN A 39 4.82 18.67 6.40
CA ASN A 39 5.00 18.17 5.04
C ASN A 39 4.96 16.63 4.93
N HIS A 40 4.80 15.92 6.05
CA HIS A 40 4.74 14.44 6.05
C HIS A 40 3.97 13.92 7.27
N ILE A 41 3.63 12.63 7.22
CA ILE A 41 3.11 11.84 8.33
C ILE A 41 4.11 10.73 8.61
N VAL A 42 4.57 10.60 9.87
CA VAL A 42 5.24 9.39 10.35
C VAL A 42 4.17 8.38 10.77
N ILE A 43 4.26 7.18 10.26
CA ILE A 43 3.30 6.10 10.51
C ILE A 43 4.02 4.98 11.24
N ASN A 44 3.54 4.67 12.45
CA ASN A 44 4.09 3.60 13.30
C ASN A 44 3.06 2.49 13.49
N VAL A 45 3.52 1.25 13.62
CA VAL A 45 2.73 0.09 14.04
C VAL A 45 3.32 -0.47 15.32
N GLY A 46 2.57 -0.37 16.42
CA GLY A 46 3.14 -0.61 17.75
C GLY A 46 4.27 0.38 18.03
N GLU A 47 5.44 -0.12 18.41
CA GLU A 47 6.64 0.69 18.67
C GLU A 47 7.56 0.79 17.42
N GLN A 48 7.18 0.20 16.29
CA GLN A 48 8.02 0.16 15.11
C GLN A 48 7.57 1.16 14.05
N ALA A 49 8.53 1.80 13.37
CA ALA A 49 8.23 2.60 12.20
C ALA A 49 7.69 1.68 11.08
N PHE A 50 6.59 2.10 10.45
CA PHE A 50 6.08 1.47 9.24
C PHE A 50 6.51 2.25 8.00
N ALA A 51 6.18 3.54 7.92
CA ALA A 51 6.46 4.35 6.75
C ALA A 51 6.41 5.84 7.06
N THR A 52 6.98 6.64 6.16
CA THR A 52 6.78 8.09 6.12
C THR A 52 5.97 8.46 4.87
N TYR A 53 4.75 8.97 5.03
CA TYR A 53 3.97 9.53 3.93
C TYR A 53 4.34 10.99 3.74
N VAL A 54 5.08 11.30 2.66
CA VAL A 54 5.48 12.65 2.30
C VAL A 54 4.44 13.22 1.34
N PHE A 55 3.74 14.29 1.76
CA PHE A 55 2.71 14.94 0.95
C PHE A 55 3.15 16.29 0.37
N ALA A 56 4.26 16.85 0.83
CA ALA A 56 4.86 18.06 0.25
C ALA A 56 6.39 17.94 0.25
N SER A 57 7.01 18.20 -0.90
CA SER A 57 8.46 18.16 -1.09
C SER A 57 8.87 19.10 -2.22
N ASP A 58 9.95 19.84 -2.03
CA ASP A 58 10.51 20.73 -3.06
C ASP A 58 11.18 19.96 -4.21
N LYS A 59 11.61 18.70 -3.95
CA LYS A 59 12.32 17.88 -4.94
C LYS A 59 11.41 16.92 -5.68
N ILE A 60 10.39 16.38 -5.00
CA ILE A 60 9.44 15.43 -5.58
C ILE A 60 8.04 16.05 -5.50
N THR A 61 7.59 16.55 -6.62
CA THR A 61 6.33 17.29 -6.74
C THR A 61 5.11 16.37 -6.87
N ARG A 62 5.06 15.31 -6.05
CA ARG A 62 3.91 14.41 -5.86
C ARG A 62 4.02 13.70 -4.50
N PRO A 63 2.90 13.26 -3.90
CA PRO A 63 2.92 12.45 -2.68
C PRO A 63 3.55 11.06 -2.88
N PHE A 64 4.15 10.51 -1.82
CA PHE A 64 4.76 9.17 -1.82
C PHE A 64 4.97 8.64 -0.40
N PHE A 65 5.14 7.33 -0.27
CA PHE A 65 5.61 6.68 0.95
C PHE A 65 7.09 6.36 0.82
N ALA A 66 7.90 6.85 1.76
CA ALA A 66 9.31 6.55 1.91
C ALA A 66 9.56 5.71 3.15
N HIS A 67 10.76 5.11 3.25
CA HIS A 67 11.25 4.41 4.45
C HIS A 67 10.26 3.36 4.95
N VAL A 68 9.71 2.54 4.02
CA VAL A 68 8.72 1.52 4.35
C VAL A 68 9.42 0.30 4.96
N HIS A 69 8.94 -0.15 6.12
CA HIS A 69 9.51 -1.24 6.89
C HIS A 69 8.52 -2.41 7.01
N ALA A 70 9.05 -3.61 6.94
CA ALA A 70 8.33 -4.84 7.24
C ALA A 70 8.12 -5.01 8.77
N PRO A 71 7.25 -5.94 9.23
CA PRO A 71 6.96 -6.15 10.66
C PRO A 71 8.17 -6.44 11.56
N ASN A 72 9.29 -6.88 11.00
CA ASN A 72 10.57 -7.10 11.69
C ASN A 72 11.51 -5.90 11.66
N ALA A 73 11.00 -4.71 11.36
CA ALA A 73 11.72 -3.44 11.23
C ALA A 73 12.76 -3.38 10.07
N VAL A 74 12.82 -4.37 9.19
CA VAL A 74 13.70 -4.32 8.01
C VAL A 74 13.05 -3.42 6.94
N GLN A 75 13.77 -2.37 6.51
CA GLN A 75 13.32 -1.47 5.46
C GLN A 75 13.28 -2.19 4.10
N VAL A 76 12.10 -2.19 3.46
CA VAL A 76 11.86 -2.88 2.18
C VAL A 76 11.91 -1.97 0.96
N THR A 77 11.79 -0.66 1.14
CA THR A 77 12.00 0.32 0.06
C THR A 77 13.44 0.82 0.03
N ARG A 78 13.92 1.24 -1.15
CA ARG A 78 15.18 1.97 -1.26
C ARG A 78 15.16 3.21 -0.36
N ASN A 79 16.32 3.61 0.16
CA ASN A 79 16.42 4.87 0.88
C ASN A 79 15.99 6.05 0.00
N HIS A 80 15.40 7.05 0.62
CA HIS A 80 15.07 8.29 -0.07
C HIS A 80 15.49 9.50 0.79
N PRO A 81 16.41 10.33 0.28
CA PRO A 81 17.22 10.14 -0.93
C PRO A 81 18.08 8.86 -0.87
N PRO A 82 18.48 8.29 -2.03
CA PRO A 82 19.39 7.15 -2.07
C PRO A 82 20.69 7.44 -1.31
N GLN A 83 21.13 6.48 -0.50
CA GLN A 83 22.44 6.50 0.18
C GLN A 83 23.55 6.05 -0.79
N PRO A 84 24.84 6.25 -0.48
CA PRO A 84 25.94 5.84 -1.36
C PRO A 84 25.92 4.37 -1.80
N ASP A 85 25.47 3.47 -0.91
CA ASP A 85 25.37 2.03 -1.17
C ASP A 85 24.10 1.64 -1.96
N ASP A 86 23.20 2.58 -2.18
CA ASP A 86 22.00 2.33 -2.97
C ASP A 86 22.27 2.47 -4.46
N SER A 87 21.45 1.80 -5.26
CA SER A 87 21.36 2.09 -6.69
C SER A 87 20.95 3.55 -6.91
N GLN A 88 21.74 4.33 -7.65
CA GLN A 88 21.58 5.78 -7.82
C GLN A 88 20.62 6.15 -8.95
N ASP A 89 20.15 5.17 -9.74
CA ASP A 89 19.21 5.39 -10.84
C ASP A 89 17.87 5.94 -10.34
N HIS A 90 17.26 6.82 -11.12
CA HIS A 90 15.92 7.39 -10.86
C HIS A 90 15.76 7.94 -9.41
N ALA A 91 16.80 8.58 -8.88
CA ALA A 91 16.88 9.00 -7.46
C ALA A 91 15.69 9.86 -7.01
N THR A 92 15.16 10.72 -7.88
CA THR A 92 13.99 11.58 -7.58
C THR A 92 12.67 10.95 -7.99
N MET A 93 12.64 10.14 -9.06
CA MET A 93 11.38 9.61 -9.60
C MET A 93 10.87 8.35 -8.89
N HIS A 94 11.74 7.61 -8.20
CA HIS A 94 11.39 6.34 -7.54
C HIS A 94 11.64 6.38 -6.02
N PRO A 95 10.83 7.13 -5.25
CA PRO A 95 11.12 7.45 -3.85
C PRO A 95 10.71 6.37 -2.82
N GLY A 96 10.01 5.31 -3.24
CA GLY A 96 9.48 4.26 -2.34
C GLY A 96 8.22 3.63 -2.88
N ILE A 97 7.02 4.01 -2.38
CA ILE A 97 5.72 3.61 -2.93
C ILE A 97 4.98 4.88 -3.36
N TRP A 98 4.48 4.93 -4.58
CA TRP A 98 3.78 6.12 -5.10
C TRP A 98 2.76 5.76 -6.17
N MET A 99 1.83 6.68 -6.43
CA MET A 99 0.99 6.65 -7.62
C MET A 99 1.33 7.84 -8.51
N ALA A 100 1.48 7.61 -9.81
CA ALA A 100 1.75 8.65 -10.79
C ALA A 100 1.33 8.24 -12.20
N PHE A 101 1.31 9.23 -13.10
CA PHE A 101 0.83 9.05 -14.46
C PHE A 101 1.72 9.85 -15.42
N GLY A 102 2.30 9.17 -16.41
CA GLY A 102 3.12 9.80 -17.45
C GLY A 102 2.32 10.63 -18.46
N ASP A 103 0.98 10.47 -18.48
CA ASP A 103 0.10 11.27 -19.34
C ASP A 103 -1.29 11.41 -18.71
N ILE A 104 -1.59 12.59 -18.16
CA ILE A 104 -2.97 13.04 -17.93
C ILE A 104 -3.17 14.31 -18.74
N SER A 105 -3.96 14.22 -19.80
CA SER A 105 -4.26 15.35 -20.71
C SER A 105 -3.00 16.03 -21.28
N GLY A 106 -1.97 15.24 -21.61
CA GLY A 106 -0.71 15.71 -22.15
C GLY A 106 0.33 16.15 -21.11
N HIS A 107 0.05 16.00 -19.81
CA HIS A 107 0.96 16.40 -18.73
C HIS A 107 1.61 15.17 -18.06
N ASP A 108 2.93 15.22 -17.87
CA ASP A 108 3.74 14.15 -17.32
C ASP A 108 3.99 14.36 -15.82
N PHE A 109 3.19 13.68 -14.99
CA PHE A 109 3.28 13.69 -13.53
C PHE A 109 4.23 12.60 -13.00
N TRP A 110 4.60 11.62 -13.86
CA TRP A 110 5.54 10.59 -13.46
C TRP A 110 6.96 11.09 -13.38
N ARG A 111 7.41 11.79 -14.45
CA ARG A 111 8.77 12.34 -14.55
C ARG A 111 8.90 13.73 -13.93
N LEU A 112 7.91 14.13 -13.09
CA LEU A 112 7.89 15.41 -12.37
C LEU A 112 7.91 16.65 -13.27
N LYS A 113 7.48 16.53 -14.55
CA LYS A 113 7.34 17.69 -15.44
C LYS A 113 6.10 18.53 -15.14
N ALA A 114 5.11 17.92 -14.51
CA ALA A 114 3.93 18.56 -13.98
C ALA A 114 3.76 18.17 -12.49
N PRO A 115 3.38 19.12 -11.62
CA PRO A 115 3.27 18.83 -10.19
C PRO A 115 1.91 18.27 -9.79
N VAL A 116 1.91 17.38 -8.80
CA VAL A 116 0.77 17.00 -7.99
C VAL A 116 0.92 17.65 -6.63
N VAL A 117 0.00 18.54 -6.27
CA VAL A 117 0.06 19.32 -5.04
C VAL A 117 -0.97 18.82 -4.05
N HIS A 118 -0.51 18.47 -2.85
CA HIS A 118 -1.41 18.19 -1.73
C HIS A 118 -2.17 19.48 -1.38
N HIS A 119 -3.51 19.43 -1.40
CA HIS A 119 -4.36 20.56 -1.10
C HIS A 119 -4.77 20.57 0.38
N HIS A 120 -5.36 19.47 0.87
CA HIS A 120 -5.72 19.31 2.29
C HIS A 120 -6.03 17.85 2.64
N PHE A 121 -6.16 17.58 3.93
CA PHE A 121 -6.72 16.34 4.43
C PHE A 121 -8.25 16.42 4.46
N VAL A 122 -8.91 15.65 3.59
CA VAL A 122 -10.38 15.46 3.63
C VAL A 122 -10.78 14.72 4.91
N VAL A 123 -9.97 13.71 5.30
CA VAL A 123 -10.04 13.03 6.59
C VAL A 123 -8.63 13.02 7.17
N LYS A 124 -8.43 13.66 8.32
CA LYS A 124 -7.14 13.64 9.03
C LYS A 124 -6.76 12.23 9.43
N PRO A 125 -5.45 11.94 9.63
CA PRO A 125 -5.00 10.66 10.13
C PRO A 125 -5.75 10.24 11.37
N THR A 126 -6.40 9.09 11.31
CA THR A 126 -7.28 8.55 12.36
C THR A 126 -6.96 7.09 12.60
N THR A 127 -6.72 6.75 13.85
CA THR A 127 -6.46 5.41 14.34
C THR A 127 -7.78 4.62 14.44
N GLN A 128 -7.76 3.34 14.09
CA GLN A 128 -8.88 2.40 14.16
C GLN A 128 -8.45 1.10 14.87
N PRO A 129 -9.35 0.27 15.40
CA PRO A 129 -8.98 -0.95 16.12
C PRO A 129 -8.05 -1.90 15.34
N SER A 130 -8.26 -2.04 14.04
CA SER A 130 -7.48 -2.94 13.16
C SER A 130 -6.45 -2.24 12.29
N GLY A 131 -6.22 -0.93 12.50
CA GLY A 131 -5.33 -0.17 11.63
C GLY A 131 -5.45 1.34 11.77
N GLY A 132 -5.33 2.05 10.65
CA GLY A 132 -5.50 3.48 10.58
C GLY A 132 -5.85 3.95 9.17
N THR A 133 -6.41 5.15 9.05
CA THR A 133 -6.84 5.71 7.77
C THR A 133 -6.61 7.21 7.72
N PHE A 134 -6.42 7.73 6.52
CA PHE A 134 -6.53 9.15 6.21
C PHE A 134 -6.96 9.34 4.75
N THR A 135 -7.51 10.49 4.44
CA THR A 135 -7.92 10.83 3.06
C THR A 135 -7.38 12.21 2.71
N VAL A 136 -6.72 12.28 1.56
CA VAL A 136 -6.14 13.51 1.03
C VAL A 136 -6.84 13.96 -0.24
N GLU A 137 -6.84 15.26 -0.48
CA GLU A 137 -7.12 15.84 -1.78
C GLU A 137 -5.82 16.35 -2.40
N ASN A 138 -5.55 15.91 -3.63
CA ASN A 138 -4.39 16.32 -4.42
C ASN A 138 -4.85 16.97 -5.73
N HIS A 139 -4.20 18.05 -6.12
CA HIS A 139 -4.46 18.75 -7.38
C HIS A 139 -3.35 18.45 -8.38
N TYR A 140 -3.74 17.91 -9.53
CA TYR A 140 -2.87 17.67 -10.68
C TYR A 140 -2.83 18.94 -11.53
N LEU A 141 -1.69 19.64 -11.54
CA LEU A 141 -1.59 20.95 -12.18
C LEU A 141 -0.90 20.87 -13.54
N ALA A 142 -1.41 21.60 -14.52
CA ALA A 142 -0.81 21.70 -15.85
C ALA A 142 0.59 22.30 -15.79
N THR A 143 1.51 21.84 -16.63
CA THR A 143 2.93 22.18 -16.65
C THR A 143 3.18 23.70 -16.75
N ASN A 144 2.47 24.38 -17.64
CA ASN A 144 2.78 25.77 -17.99
C ASN A 144 1.88 26.81 -17.30
N SER A 145 0.63 26.46 -17.03
CA SER A 145 -0.38 27.43 -16.51
C SER A 145 -0.70 27.24 -15.04
N ARG A 146 -0.29 26.14 -14.43
CA ARG A 146 -0.70 25.68 -13.10
C ARG A 146 -2.21 25.55 -12.91
N GLN A 147 -2.99 25.51 -13.98
CA GLN A 147 -4.42 25.19 -13.92
C GLN A 147 -4.60 23.75 -13.48
N THR A 148 -5.64 23.51 -12.69
CA THR A 148 -5.99 22.15 -12.26
C THR A 148 -6.53 21.34 -13.42
N VAL A 149 -5.83 20.30 -13.82
CA VAL A 149 -6.25 19.32 -14.83
C VAL A 149 -7.31 18.40 -14.24
N CYS A 150 -7.04 17.84 -13.06
CA CYS A 150 -7.99 17.06 -12.29
C CYS A 150 -7.64 17.10 -10.80
N VAL A 151 -8.62 16.71 -9.99
CA VAL A 151 -8.51 16.57 -8.54
C VAL A 151 -8.60 15.08 -8.21
N GLU A 152 -7.67 14.61 -7.39
CA GLU A 152 -7.68 13.29 -6.80
C GLU A 152 -8.12 13.37 -5.35
N THR A 153 -9.15 12.60 -4.97
CA THR A 153 -9.41 12.26 -3.58
C THR A 153 -8.89 10.85 -3.33
N CYS A 154 -7.81 10.72 -2.57
CA CYS A 154 -7.19 9.44 -2.26
C CYS A 154 -7.36 9.08 -0.79
N ARG A 155 -8.00 7.93 -0.52
CA ARG A 155 -8.06 7.31 0.79
C ARG A 155 -6.96 6.27 0.90
N TYR A 156 -6.22 6.34 2.00
CA TYR A 156 -5.25 5.35 2.43
C TYR A 156 -5.75 4.64 3.67
N ASP A 157 -5.74 3.30 3.64
CA ASP A 157 -5.99 2.46 4.81
C ASP A 157 -4.72 1.66 5.10
N ILE A 158 -4.24 1.68 6.34
CA ILE A 158 -3.12 0.89 6.83
C ILE A 158 -3.67 -0.16 7.78
N LEU A 159 -3.58 -1.42 7.41
CA LEU A 159 -4.18 -2.52 8.15
C LEU A 159 -3.09 -3.48 8.63
N VAL A 160 -3.11 -3.82 9.92
CA VAL A 160 -2.22 -4.84 10.47
C VAL A 160 -2.81 -6.22 10.16
N ARG A 161 -1.98 -7.10 9.61
CA ARG A 161 -2.34 -8.46 9.20
C ARG A 161 -1.38 -9.49 9.78
N PRO A 162 -1.79 -10.74 9.96
CA PRO A 162 -0.88 -11.79 10.43
C PRO A 162 0.38 -11.97 9.56
N THR A 163 0.26 -11.63 8.27
CA THR A 163 1.34 -11.77 7.29
C THR A 163 2.14 -10.49 7.04
N GLY A 164 1.72 -9.34 7.59
CA GLY A 164 2.38 -8.06 7.33
C GLY A 164 1.49 -6.84 7.52
N TYR A 165 1.86 -5.76 6.86
CA TYR A 165 1.11 -4.51 6.84
C TYR A 165 0.50 -4.30 5.46
N LEU A 166 -0.82 -4.17 5.37
CA LEU A 166 -1.54 -3.93 4.13
C LEU A 166 -1.87 -2.45 3.99
N LEU A 167 -1.24 -1.78 3.03
CA LEU A 167 -1.57 -0.44 2.59
C LEU A 167 -2.56 -0.53 1.43
N ILE A 168 -3.77 0.03 1.59
CA ILE A 168 -4.75 0.16 0.51
C ILE A 168 -4.80 1.61 0.07
N CYS A 169 -4.76 1.81 -1.25
CA CYS A 169 -4.90 3.10 -1.91
C CYS A 169 -6.17 3.08 -2.75
N SER A 170 -7.11 3.99 -2.44
CA SER A 170 -8.39 4.14 -3.16
C SER A 170 -8.50 5.57 -3.69
N SER A 171 -8.21 5.76 -4.97
CA SER A 171 -8.20 7.07 -5.63
C SER A 171 -9.43 7.27 -6.50
N LYS A 172 -10.00 8.46 -6.39
CA LYS A 172 -11.10 8.96 -7.22
C LYS A 172 -10.65 10.27 -7.88
N PHE A 173 -10.64 10.29 -9.20
CA PHE A 173 -10.26 11.45 -10.02
C PHE A 173 -11.50 12.12 -10.57
N THR A 174 -11.58 13.47 -10.45
CA THR A 174 -12.70 14.29 -10.92
C THR A 174 -12.16 15.60 -11.51
N SER A 175 -12.96 16.25 -12.36
CA SER A 175 -12.70 17.62 -12.83
C SER A 175 -14.00 18.29 -13.27
N ASN A 176 -14.02 19.63 -13.27
CA ASN A 176 -15.09 20.43 -13.88
C ASN A 176 -14.95 20.54 -15.42
N HIS A 177 -13.87 19.97 -15.98
CA HIS A 177 -13.57 19.90 -17.40
C HIS A 177 -13.32 18.46 -17.81
N ASP A 178 -13.50 18.18 -19.10
CA ASP A 178 -13.09 16.88 -19.67
C ASP A 178 -11.58 16.71 -19.55
N PHE A 179 -11.15 15.54 -19.14
CA PHE A 179 -9.74 15.15 -19.12
C PHE A 179 -9.57 13.69 -19.51
N TYR A 180 -8.35 13.24 -19.74
CA TYR A 180 -8.10 11.85 -20.06
C TYR A 180 -6.80 11.35 -19.42
N PHE A 181 -6.72 10.03 -19.21
CA PHE A 181 -5.49 9.31 -18.97
C PHE A 181 -5.01 8.70 -20.29
N GLY A 182 -3.76 8.95 -20.64
CA GLY A 182 -3.13 8.42 -21.86
C GLY A 182 -2.65 6.99 -21.70
N ASP A 183 -1.72 6.60 -22.57
CA ASP A 183 -1.21 5.22 -22.69
C ASP A 183 0.32 5.26 -22.69
N GLN A 184 0.92 4.93 -21.57
CA GLN A 184 2.37 4.85 -21.36
C GLN A 184 2.73 3.71 -20.41
N GLU A 185 4.01 3.30 -20.39
CA GLU A 185 4.52 2.31 -19.43
C GLU A 185 4.46 2.82 -17.97
N GLU A 186 4.78 4.11 -17.80
CA GLU A 186 4.91 4.75 -16.50
C GLU A 186 3.58 5.40 -16.07
N MET A 187 2.64 4.57 -15.63
CA MET A 187 1.34 4.97 -15.09
C MET A 187 0.88 4.01 -14.01
N GLY A 188 0.11 4.49 -13.03
CA GLY A 188 -0.52 3.70 -11.98
C GLY A 188 0.25 3.68 -10.66
N MET A 189 0.11 2.60 -9.91
CA MET A 189 0.74 2.42 -8.59
C MET A 189 2.08 1.73 -8.74
N ALA A 190 3.12 2.29 -8.13
CA ALA A 190 4.48 1.82 -8.26
C ALA A 190 5.21 1.69 -6.93
N MET A 191 6.25 0.87 -6.92
CA MET A 191 7.15 0.72 -5.78
C MET A 191 8.59 0.49 -6.23
N ARG A 192 9.53 0.98 -5.41
CA ARG A 192 10.96 0.77 -5.52
C ARG A 192 11.47 0.02 -4.30
N VAL A 193 11.88 -1.22 -4.49
CA VAL A 193 12.41 -2.03 -3.39
C VAL A 193 13.82 -1.59 -2.97
N ALA A 194 14.21 -1.93 -1.74
CA ALA A 194 15.56 -1.73 -1.23
C ALA A 194 16.59 -2.40 -2.16
N THR A 195 17.76 -1.78 -2.34
CA THR A 195 18.80 -2.25 -3.25
C THR A 195 19.15 -3.72 -3.09
N PRO A 196 19.30 -4.28 -1.85
CA PRO A 196 19.56 -5.72 -1.67
C PRO A 196 18.43 -6.65 -2.12
N LEU A 197 17.19 -6.13 -2.23
CA LEU A 197 16.03 -6.92 -2.67
C LEU A 197 15.86 -6.96 -4.19
N ALA A 198 16.63 -6.17 -4.94
CA ALA A 198 16.57 -6.17 -6.41
C ALA A 198 16.96 -7.54 -6.99
N VAL A 199 16.34 -7.94 -8.10
CA VAL A 199 16.66 -9.22 -8.77
C VAL A 199 18.14 -9.33 -9.11
N VAL A 200 18.73 -8.22 -9.58
CA VAL A 200 20.18 -8.15 -9.89
C VAL A 200 21.08 -8.39 -8.66
N ASN A 201 20.51 -8.30 -7.45
CA ASN A 201 21.22 -8.54 -6.17
C ASN A 201 20.72 -9.80 -5.43
N GLY A 202 20.03 -10.72 -6.15
CA GLY A 202 19.56 -12.00 -5.60
C GLY A 202 18.11 -12.02 -5.10
N GLY A 203 17.39 -10.93 -5.25
CA GLY A 203 15.93 -10.89 -5.05
C GLY A 203 15.15 -11.61 -6.17
N ARG A 204 13.83 -11.54 -6.11
CA ARG A 204 12.96 -12.10 -7.13
C ARG A 204 11.70 -11.27 -7.34
N ILE A 205 11.13 -11.37 -8.53
CA ILE A 205 9.75 -11.00 -8.81
C ILE A 205 8.96 -12.29 -9.08
N LEU A 206 7.72 -12.34 -8.59
CA LEU A 206 6.76 -13.42 -8.85
C LEU A 206 5.37 -12.80 -9.01
N ASN A 207 4.60 -13.20 -10.03
CA ASN A 207 3.22 -12.75 -10.18
C ASN A 207 2.18 -13.87 -10.00
N SER A 208 0.90 -13.54 -10.03
CA SER A 208 -0.22 -14.47 -9.85
C SER A 208 -0.32 -15.56 -10.92
N LYS A 209 0.44 -15.45 -12.00
CA LYS A 209 0.54 -16.42 -13.10
C LYS A 209 1.83 -17.24 -13.06
N ALA A 210 2.53 -17.24 -11.91
CA ALA A 210 3.82 -17.92 -11.69
C ALA A 210 4.97 -17.46 -12.61
N GLN A 211 4.82 -16.31 -13.28
CA GLN A 211 5.86 -15.68 -14.07
C GLN A 211 6.89 -15.02 -13.15
N ARG A 212 8.17 -15.01 -13.57
CA ARG A 212 9.29 -14.61 -12.72
C ARG A 212 10.14 -13.53 -13.36
N ASN A 213 10.59 -12.61 -12.51
CA ASN A 213 11.53 -11.54 -12.81
C ASN A 213 11.06 -10.64 -13.97
N GLY A 214 11.82 -9.60 -14.28
CA GLY A 214 11.40 -8.60 -15.24
C GLY A 214 11.10 -9.16 -16.63
N LYS A 215 11.90 -10.13 -17.09
CA LYS A 215 11.74 -10.72 -18.44
C LYS A 215 10.37 -11.36 -18.66
N GLU A 216 9.82 -12.05 -17.65
CA GLU A 216 8.54 -12.75 -17.80
C GLU A 216 7.33 -11.90 -17.32
N VAL A 217 7.54 -11.00 -16.36
CA VAL A 217 6.48 -10.20 -15.72
C VAL A 217 6.19 -8.91 -16.47
N TRP A 218 7.22 -8.31 -17.10
CA TRP A 218 7.04 -7.07 -17.87
C TRP A 218 5.97 -7.22 -18.96
N GLY A 219 5.03 -6.29 -18.99
CA GLY A 219 3.96 -6.26 -19.98
C GLY A 219 2.93 -7.40 -19.85
N LYS A 220 2.89 -8.13 -18.74
CA LYS A 220 1.89 -9.17 -18.49
C LYS A 220 0.83 -8.70 -17.51
N GLN A 221 -0.43 -9.07 -17.79
CA GLN A 221 -1.54 -8.86 -16.86
C GLN A 221 -1.53 -9.93 -15.78
N ALA A 222 -1.70 -9.49 -14.54
CA ALA A 222 -1.80 -10.34 -13.37
C ALA A 222 -2.65 -9.64 -12.29
N ASP A 223 -3.09 -10.38 -11.28
CA ASP A 223 -3.84 -9.85 -10.15
C ASP A 223 -2.92 -9.16 -9.15
N TRP A 224 -1.72 -9.69 -9.00
CA TRP A 224 -0.68 -9.19 -8.12
C TRP A 224 0.71 -9.56 -8.65
N ALA A 225 1.70 -8.80 -8.20
CA ALA A 225 3.11 -9.17 -8.35
C ALA A 225 3.87 -8.84 -7.06
N ASP A 226 4.67 -9.79 -6.61
CA ASP A 226 5.52 -9.72 -5.42
C ASP A 226 6.96 -9.41 -5.83
N TYR A 227 7.57 -8.48 -5.11
CA TYR A 227 9.00 -8.20 -5.23
C TYR A 227 9.65 -8.41 -3.86
N SER A 228 10.50 -9.43 -3.71
CA SER A 228 11.00 -9.87 -2.43
C SER A 228 12.42 -10.46 -2.51
N GLY A 229 13.08 -10.53 -1.37
CA GLY A 229 14.44 -11.07 -1.25
C GLY A 229 14.89 -11.14 0.19
N THR A 230 16.17 -11.47 0.39
CA THR A 230 16.77 -11.50 1.72
C THR A 230 17.53 -10.20 1.99
N LYS A 231 17.20 -9.56 3.10
CA LYS A 231 17.93 -8.39 3.63
C LYS A 231 18.11 -8.57 5.13
N GLU A 232 19.30 -8.32 5.63
CA GLU A 232 19.64 -8.47 7.06
C GLU A 232 19.28 -9.87 7.61
N GLY A 233 19.54 -10.91 6.80
CA GLY A 233 19.26 -12.31 7.17
C GLY A 233 17.76 -12.70 7.14
N THR A 234 16.88 -11.79 6.81
CA THR A 234 15.42 -12.03 6.81
C THR A 234 14.84 -11.91 5.40
N TYR A 235 13.90 -12.80 5.07
CA TYR A 235 13.15 -12.72 3.81
C TYR A 235 12.00 -11.73 3.96
N VAL A 236 12.05 -10.65 3.19
CA VAL A 236 11.08 -9.55 3.21
C VAL A 236 10.70 -9.13 1.80
N GLY A 237 9.59 -8.42 1.66
CA GLY A 237 9.19 -7.90 0.36
C GLY A 237 7.89 -7.13 0.39
N MET A 238 7.43 -6.78 -0.82
CA MET A 238 6.19 -6.06 -1.06
C MET A 238 5.41 -6.73 -2.20
N THR A 239 4.15 -7.08 -1.94
CA THR A 239 3.23 -7.57 -2.96
C THR A 239 2.31 -6.44 -3.41
N LEU A 240 2.45 -5.99 -4.66
CA LEU A 240 1.57 -5.02 -5.30
C LEU A 240 0.35 -5.72 -5.89
N MET A 241 -0.85 -5.32 -5.49
CA MET A 241 -2.14 -5.93 -5.83
C MET A 241 -3.03 -4.91 -6.55
N ALA A 242 -3.69 -5.33 -7.62
CA ALA A 242 -4.66 -4.50 -8.34
C ALA A 242 -6.09 -4.97 -8.07
N ASP A 243 -7.02 -4.03 -7.87
CA ASP A 243 -8.45 -4.35 -7.79
C ASP A 243 -8.94 -4.82 -9.17
N PRO A 244 -9.54 -6.02 -9.29
CA PRO A 244 -10.09 -6.52 -10.55
C PRO A 244 -11.26 -5.66 -11.06
N ASN A 245 -11.89 -4.86 -10.20
CA ASN A 245 -12.94 -3.91 -10.55
C ASN A 245 -12.41 -2.52 -10.99
N ASN A 246 -11.09 -2.34 -11.11
CA ASN A 246 -10.56 -1.23 -11.87
C ASN A 246 -11.08 -1.34 -13.32
N PHE A 247 -11.21 -0.22 -14.02
CA PHE A 247 -11.78 -0.19 -15.37
C PHE A 247 -11.11 -1.17 -16.37
N ARG A 248 -9.93 -1.71 -16.01
CA ARG A 248 -9.17 -2.70 -16.78
C ARG A 248 -8.20 -3.44 -15.86
N HIS A 249 -7.91 -4.72 -16.15
CA HIS A 249 -6.82 -5.47 -15.51
C HIS A 249 -5.48 -4.80 -15.76
N SER A 250 -4.66 -4.70 -14.71
CA SER A 250 -3.34 -4.06 -14.78
C SER A 250 -2.31 -4.94 -15.47
N TRP A 251 -1.53 -4.35 -16.37
CA TRP A 251 -0.22 -4.87 -16.75
C TRP A 251 0.80 -4.51 -15.66
N PHE A 252 1.84 -5.32 -15.55
CA PHE A 252 2.94 -5.02 -14.64
C PHE A 252 4.16 -4.54 -15.40
N HIS A 253 4.60 -3.31 -15.09
CA HIS A 253 5.88 -2.76 -15.54
C HIS A 253 6.94 -3.17 -14.52
N ALA A 254 7.69 -4.24 -14.79
CA ALA A 254 8.67 -4.83 -13.88
C ALA A 254 10.10 -4.68 -14.42
N ARG A 255 11.04 -4.33 -13.55
CA ARG A 255 12.46 -4.19 -13.84
C ARG A 255 13.32 -4.85 -12.75
N ASP A 256 14.33 -5.59 -13.17
CA ASP A 256 15.20 -6.38 -12.28
C ASP A 256 16.08 -5.52 -11.36
N TYR A 257 16.20 -4.22 -11.64
CA TYR A 257 16.91 -3.27 -10.80
C TYR A 257 16.12 -2.81 -9.55
N GLY A 258 14.94 -3.38 -9.28
CA GLY A 258 14.17 -3.10 -8.05
C GLY A 258 12.90 -2.28 -8.25
N PHE A 259 12.38 -2.16 -9.47
CA PHE A 259 11.18 -1.38 -9.79
C PHE A 259 10.03 -2.27 -10.27
N ILE A 260 8.80 -1.95 -9.82
CA ILE A 260 7.58 -2.54 -10.36
C ILE A 260 6.40 -1.56 -10.24
N ALA A 261 5.52 -1.55 -11.25
CA ALA A 261 4.27 -0.79 -11.26
C ALA A 261 3.10 -1.64 -11.77
N ALA A 262 1.90 -1.42 -11.23
CA ALA A 262 0.63 -1.94 -11.74
C ALA A 262 -0.08 -0.84 -12.54
N ASN A 263 -0.27 -1.08 -13.82
CA ASN A 263 -0.72 -0.09 -14.80
C ASN A 263 -1.92 -0.59 -15.61
N PRO A 264 -3.14 -0.07 -15.40
CA PRO A 264 -4.32 -0.44 -16.20
C PRO A 264 -4.47 0.40 -17.49
N PHE A 265 -3.55 1.34 -17.78
CA PHE A 265 -3.66 2.29 -18.90
C PHE A 265 -2.87 1.88 -20.14
N GLY A 266 -1.75 1.16 -19.99
CA GLY A 266 -0.74 0.92 -20.99
C GLY A 266 -1.07 -0.16 -22.04
N VAL A 267 -2.17 -0.07 -22.78
CA VAL A 267 -2.52 -1.07 -23.82
C VAL A 267 -1.46 -1.11 -24.90
N ASN A 268 -1.22 0.02 -25.57
CA ASN A 268 -0.20 0.10 -26.62
C ASN A 268 1.19 -0.11 -26.04
N ALA A 269 1.47 0.52 -24.90
CA ALA A 269 2.78 0.48 -24.26
C ALA A 269 3.26 -0.96 -23.97
N PHE A 270 2.36 -1.88 -23.62
CA PHE A 270 2.71 -3.26 -23.25
C PHE A 270 2.39 -4.30 -24.33
N THR A 271 1.50 -4.01 -25.26
CA THR A 271 1.03 -5.01 -26.23
C THR A 271 1.31 -4.64 -27.69
N GLY A 272 1.71 -3.38 -27.95
CA GLY A 272 1.79 -2.85 -29.31
C GLY A 272 0.42 -2.66 -29.99
N GLY A 273 -0.67 -2.85 -29.25
CA GLY A 273 -2.04 -2.66 -29.72
C GLY A 273 -2.39 -1.20 -29.97
N GLU A 274 -3.67 -0.93 -30.24
CA GLU A 274 -4.14 0.43 -30.45
C GLU A 274 -3.96 1.31 -29.20
N LYS A 275 -3.46 2.54 -29.41
CA LYS A 275 -3.21 3.49 -28.31
C LYS A 275 -4.52 3.91 -27.64
N SER A 276 -4.64 3.69 -26.34
CA SER A 276 -5.85 3.98 -25.60
C SER A 276 -5.82 5.37 -24.95
N LYS A 277 -7.02 5.97 -24.81
CA LYS A 277 -7.25 7.14 -23.95
C LYS A 277 -8.48 6.87 -23.11
N ILE A 278 -8.35 7.00 -21.78
CA ILE A 278 -9.46 6.84 -20.86
C ILE A 278 -10.02 8.22 -20.54
N HIS A 279 -11.09 8.60 -21.25
CA HIS A 279 -11.75 9.89 -21.09
C HIS A 279 -12.62 9.91 -19.84
N VAL A 280 -12.50 10.99 -19.07
CA VAL A 280 -13.37 11.31 -17.92
C VAL A 280 -14.08 12.62 -18.24
N LYS A 281 -15.39 12.58 -18.38
CA LYS A 281 -16.21 13.76 -18.69
C LYS A 281 -16.33 14.67 -17.47
N ALA A 282 -16.51 15.96 -17.73
CA ALA A 282 -16.78 16.97 -16.71
C ALA A 282 -17.85 16.50 -15.72
N GLY A 283 -17.59 16.60 -14.43
CA GLY A 283 -18.48 16.16 -13.35
C GLY A 283 -18.59 14.63 -13.18
N LYS A 284 -17.91 13.82 -14.00
CA LYS A 284 -17.79 12.36 -13.81
C LYS A 284 -16.52 12.03 -13.08
N SER A 285 -16.37 10.76 -12.67
CA SER A 285 -15.19 10.30 -11.96
C SER A 285 -14.62 9.00 -12.52
N LEU A 286 -13.30 8.86 -12.44
CA LEU A 286 -12.61 7.58 -12.56
C LEU A 286 -12.14 7.15 -11.17
N ARG A 287 -12.37 5.89 -10.81
CA ARG A 287 -11.84 5.29 -9.57
C ARG A 287 -10.87 4.19 -9.92
N ILE A 288 -9.75 4.15 -9.20
CA ILE A 288 -8.77 3.06 -9.24
C ILE A 288 -8.34 2.71 -7.82
N ARG A 289 -8.10 1.41 -7.58
CA ARG A 289 -7.71 0.90 -6.26
C ARG A 289 -6.56 -0.09 -6.39
N PHE A 290 -5.63 0.02 -5.44
CA PHE A 290 -4.47 -0.86 -5.33
C PHE A 290 -4.22 -1.22 -3.87
N GLY A 291 -3.54 -2.34 -3.64
CA GLY A 291 -3.01 -2.72 -2.33
C GLY A 291 -1.51 -2.99 -2.42
N VAL A 292 -0.80 -2.69 -1.34
CA VAL A 292 0.59 -3.12 -1.15
C VAL A 292 0.68 -3.85 0.18
N LEU A 293 0.93 -5.15 0.15
CA LEU A 293 1.24 -5.91 1.35
C LEU A 293 2.75 -5.87 1.57
N VAL A 294 3.17 -5.27 2.67
CA VAL A 294 4.55 -5.27 3.14
C VAL A 294 4.72 -6.44 4.11
N HIS A 295 5.56 -7.41 3.76
CA HIS A 295 5.62 -8.68 4.49
C HIS A 295 7.03 -9.06 4.94
N SER A 296 7.07 -9.85 6.01
CA SER A 296 8.25 -10.50 6.53
C SER A 296 7.87 -11.95 6.89
N ASN A 297 8.38 -12.92 6.13
CA ASN A 297 8.11 -14.34 6.40
C ASN A 297 9.15 -15.20 5.67
N ALA A 298 9.22 -16.50 5.99
CA ALA A 298 10.05 -17.42 5.22
C ALA A 298 9.55 -17.47 3.74
N LYS A 299 10.50 -17.54 2.80
CA LYS A 299 10.26 -17.45 1.34
C LYS A 299 9.06 -18.28 0.84
N ASP A 300 8.95 -19.51 1.33
CA ASP A 300 7.93 -20.46 0.87
C ASP A 300 6.68 -20.49 1.79
N LYS A 301 6.57 -19.58 2.75
CA LYS A 301 5.44 -19.48 3.68
C LYS A 301 4.46 -18.37 3.34
N ILE A 302 4.76 -17.55 2.33
CA ILE A 302 3.88 -16.46 1.91
C ILE A 302 2.79 -17.00 1.00
N ASN A 303 1.54 -16.95 1.47
CA ASN A 303 0.38 -17.32 0.67
C ASN A 303 -0.20 -16.09 -0.04
N HIS A 304 0.39 -15.71 -1.17
CA HIS A 304 -0.03 -14.52 -1.92
C HIS A 304 -1.50 -14.58 -2.36
N ALA A 305 -2.02 -15.77 -2.70
CA ALA A 305 -3.42 -15.93 -3.09
C ALA A 305 -4.37 -15.66 -1.91
N ALA A 306 -4.02 -16.07 -0.70
CA ALA A 306 -4.80 -15.74 0.50
C ALA A 306 -4.72 -14.25 0.83
N ASN A 307 -3.55 -13.65 0.72
CA ASN A 307 -3.33 -12.22 0.94
C ASN A 307 -4.10 -11.37 -0.10
N TYR A 308 -4.14 -11.79 -1.36
CA TYR A 308 -4.94 -11.13 -2.38
C TYR A 308 -6.44 -11.22 -2.09
N ARG A 309 -6.95 -12.38 -1.64
CA ARG A 309 -8.35 -12.50 -1.20
C ARG A 309 -8.67 -11.62 0.01
N ASP A 310 -7.73 -11.49 0.97
CA ASP A 310 -7.91 -10.56 2.10
C ASP A 310 -8.00 -9.11 1.59
N PHE A 311 -7.09 -8.67 0.72
CA PHE A 311 -7.18 -7.37 0.06
C PHE A 311 -8.55 -7.14 -0.57
N LEU A 312 -9.06 -8.08 -1.38
CA LEU A 312 -10.37 -7.97 -2.03
C LEU A 312 -11.52 -7.86 -1.02
N ASN A 313 -11.43 -8.54 0.12
CA ASN A 313 -12.44 -8.45 1.18
C ASN A 313 -12.47 -7.08 1.85
N GLN A 314 -11.33 -6.37 1.92
CA GLN A 314 -11.26 -5.01 2.45
C GLN A 314 -11.83 -3.96 1.48
N LEU A 315 -12.05 -4.31 0.22
CA LEU A 315 -12.60 -3.40 -0.80
C LEU A 315 -14.14 -3.40 -0.87
N LYS A 316 -14.78 -4.32 -0.16
CA LYS A 316 -16.25 -4.41 -0.07
C LYS A 316 -16.80 -3.34 0.86
#